data_20d432a7aa0ef15d9288bce6dc062b3c
#
_entry.id   20d432a7aa0ef15d9288bce6dc062b3c
#
_cell.length_a   1.000
_cell.length_b   1.000
_cell.length_c   1.000
_cell.angle_alpha   90.00
_cell.angle_beta   90.00
_cell.angle_gamma   90.00
#
_symmetry.space_group_name_H-M   'P 1'
#
loop_
_entity.id
_entity.type
_entity.pdbx_description
1 polymer ?
#
loop_
_entity_poly.entity_id
_entity_poly.type
_entity_poly.pdbx_seq_one_letter_code
_entity_poly.pdbx_strand_id
1 'polypeptide(L)'
;VQEISFDQPFQLKTTLNKDSSLNLGGFKIDIQDDCLHLNREEVSIQENKVCNDVISPKLQGHYDIELYYDHHVFEIYINGGEYVMSQVVYDLNDQVIIQNTEYKVYVRSL
;
A
#
# COMPACT_ATOMS: atom_id res chain seq x y z
N VAL A 1 4.31 -1.57 -16.76
CA VAL A 1 3.70 -0.90 -15.61
C VAL A 1 2.93 0.31 -16.10
N GLN A 2 1.65 0.38 -15.78
CA GLN A 2 0.86 1.55 -16.12
C GLN A 2 1.20 2.70 -15.19
N GLU A 3 1.07 3.90 -15.73
CA GLU A 3 1.30 5.11 -14.97
C GLU A 3 0.21 5.27 -13.91
N ILE A 4 0.62 5.56 -12.67
CA ILE A 4 -0.29 5.76 -11.55
C ILE A 4 -0.54 7.24 -11.36
N SER A 5 -1.81 7.64 -11.34
CA SER A 5 -2.21 9.01 -11.03
C SER A 5 -3.13 8.99 -9.80
N PHE A 6 -2.86 9.88 -8.85
CA PHE A 6 -3.69 10.02 -7.67
C PHE A 6 -4.90 10.94 -7.88
N ASP A 7 -5.08 11.45 -9.10
CA ASP A 7 -6.25 12.23 -9.47
C ASP A 7 -7.47 11.36 -9.82
N GLN A 8 -7.25 10.06 -9.96
CA GLN A 8 -8.29 9.11 -10.36
C GLN A 8 -8.22 7.86 -9.51
N PRO A 9 -9.35 7.22 -9.25
CA PRO A 9 -9.34 5.92 -8.57
C PRO A 9 -8.59 4.88 -9.37
N PHE A 10 -7.89 3.99 -8.68
CA PHE A 10 -7.21 2.88 -9.33
C PHE A 10 -7.17 1.65 -8.44
N GLN A 11 -6.89 0.51 -9.06
CA GLN A 11 -6.63 -0.76 -8.39
C GLN A 11 -5.22 -1.20 -8.71
N LEU A 12 -4.50 -1.68 -7.70
CA LEU A 12 -3.17 -2.25 -7.85
C LEU A 12 -3.17 -3.65 -7.29
N LYS A 13 -2.65 -4.61 -8.05
CA LYS A 13 -2.49 -6.00 -7.61
C LYS A 13 -1.05 -6.43 -7.74
N THR A 14 -0.51 -7.03 -6.70
CA THR A 14 0.81 -7.63 -6.73
C THR A 14 0.94 -8.63 -5.60
N THR A 15 2.08 -9.32 -5.58
CA THR A 15 2.47 -10.16 -4.45
C THR A 15 3.74 -9.58 -3.86
N LEU A 16 3.78 -9.42 -2.55
CA LEU A 16 4.94 -8.88 -1.84
C LEU A 16 5.63 -9.98 -1.05
N ASN A 17 6.95 -9.93 -1.02
CA ASN A 17 7.78 -10.72 -0.13
C ASN A 17 8.64 -9.77 0.72
N LYS A 18 9.51 -10.33 1.54
CA LYS A 18 10.35 -9.53 2.46
C LYS A 18 11.28 -8.54 1.76
N ASP A 19 11.56 -8.75 0.47
CA ASP A 19 12.45 -7.88 -0.31
C ASP A 19 11.68 -6.89 -1.17
N SER A 20 10.37 -6.86 -1.07
CA SER A 20 9.50 -6.00 -1.85
C SER A 20 9.03 -4.80 -1.04
N SER A 21 8.84 -3.68 -1.71
CA SER A 21 8.23 -2.51 -1.10
C SER A 21 7.49 -1.66 -2.13
N LEU A 22 6.50 -0.92 -1.66
CA LEU A 22 5.77 0.05 -2.46
C LEU A 22 5.83 1.40 -1.75
N ASN A 23 6.07 2.46 -2.51
CA ASN A 23 5.91 3.83 -2.03
C ASN A 23 4.99 4.53 -3.02
N LEU A 24 3.78 4.80 -2.59
CA LEU A 24 2.73 5.39 -3.41
C LEU A 24 2.48 6.81 -2.93
N GLY A 25 3.23 7.77 -3.49
CA GLY A 25 3.09 9.17 -3.14
C GLY A 25 3.48 9.52 -1.71
N GLY A 26 4.26 8.69 -1.05
CA GLY A 26 4.63 8.85 0.35
C GLY A 26 3.97 7.82 1.28
N PHE A 27 2.94 7.13 0.81
CA PHE A 27 2.34 6.01 1.54
C PHE A 27 3.17 4.76 1.29
N LYS A 28 3.75 4.20 2.33
CA LYS A 28 4.71 3.11 2.22
C LYS A 28 4.10 1.78 2.66
N ILE A 29 4.37 0.74 1.88
CA ILE A 29 3.94 -0.63 2.17
C ILE A 29 5.14 -1.53 2.03
N ASP A 30 5.47 -2.28 3.07
CA ASP A 30 6.55 -3.26 3.03
C ASP A 30 6.27 -4.43 3.98
N ILE A 31 7.16 -5.41 3.95
CA ILE A 31 7.07 -6.58 4.83
C ILE A 31 8.25 -6.53 5.81
N GLN A 32 7.94 -6.53 7.10
CA GLN A 32 8.94 -6.58 8.16
C GLN A 32 8.51 -7.59 9.21
N ASP A 33 9.41 -8.49 9.61
CA ASP A 33 9.14 -9.51 10.64
C ASP A 33 7.88 -10.33 10.36
N ASP A 34 7.70 -10.73 9.09
CA ASP A 34 6.53 -11.48 8.62
C ASP A 34 5.19 -10.74 8.78
N CYS A 35 5.24 -9.42 8.94
CA CYS A 35 4.06 -8.57 9.01
C CYS A 35 4.05 -7.56 7.88
N LEU A 36 2.87 -7.25 7.39
CA LEU A 36 2.69 -6.16 6.44
C LEU A 36 2.64 -4.85 7.21
N HIS A 37 3.51 -3.91 6.85
CA HIS A 37 3.58 -2.58 7.44
C HIS A 37 3.02 -1.55 6.47
N LEU A 38 2.08 -0.75 6.95
CA LEU A 38 1.54 0.39 6.24
C LEU A 38 1.97 1.65 6.98
N ASN A 39 2.75 2.50 6.33
CA ASN A 39 3.25 3.73 6.94
C ASN A 39 2.77 4.94 6.16
N ARG A 40 2.04 5.83 6.82
CA ARG A 40 1.52 7.08 6.24
C ARG A 40 2.10 8.33 6.88
N GLU A 41 3.23 8.23 7.55
CA GLU A 41 3.80 9.35 8.29
C GLU A 41 3.99 10.60 7.42
N GLU A 42 4.42 10.41 6.17
CA GLU A 42 4.64 11.53 5.24
C GLU A 42 3.35 12.10 4.65
N VAL A 43 2.25 11.37 4.72
CA VAL A 43 0.98 11.74 4.08
C VAL A 43 -0.18 11.79 5.07
N SER A 44 0.11 11.95 6.35
CA SER A 44 -0.89 12.15 7.38
C SER A 44 -0.99 13.64 7.76
N ILE A 45 -2.10 14.01 8.40
CA ILE A 45 -2.22 15.33 9.00
C ILE A 45 -1.37 15.33 10.26
N GLN A 46 -0.38 16.24 10.33
CA GLN A 46 0.56 16.29 11.44
C GLN A 46 -0.09 16.52 12.80
N GLU A 47 -1.20 17.21 12.84
CA GLU A 47 -1.93 17.50 14.07
C GLU A 47 -2.70 16.28 14.60
N ASN A 48 -2.85 15.27 13.76
CA ASN A 48 -3.60 14.08 14.11
C ASN A 48 -2.65 13.06 14.73
N LYS A 49 -2.75 12.87 16.04
CA LYS A 49 -1.92 11.91 16.78
C LYS A 49 -2.36 10.46 16.57
N VAL A 50 -2.99 10.18 15.44
CA VAL A 50 -3.40 8.84 15.12
C VAL A 50 -2.19 8.01 14.71
N CYS A 51 -2.26 6.71 14.91
CA CYS A 51 -1.22 5.77 14.54
C CYS A 51 -0.93 5.85 13.04
N ASN A 52 0.29 6.27 12.68
CA ASN A 52 0.73 6.39 11.28
C ASN A 52 1.37 5.12 10.74
N ASP A 53 1.62 4.15 11.61
CA ASP A 53 2.22 2.87 11.26
C ASP A 53 1.26 1.77 11.68
N VAL A 54 0.66 1.09 10.71
CA VAL A 54 -0.29 0.01 10.95
C VAL A 54 0.37 -1.30 10.53
N ILE A 55 0.29 -2.29 11.39
CA ILE A 55 0.98 -3.56 11.23
C ILE A 55 -0.05 -4.69 11.23
N SER A 56 0.02 -5.55 10.22
CA SER A 56 -0.83 -6.74 10.16
C SER A 56 -0.38 -7.79 11.19
N PRO A 57 -1.22 -8.78 11.51
CA PRO A 57 -0.74 -9.97 12.19
C PRO A 57 0.33 -10.69 11.37
N LYS A 58 1.11 -11.56 12.01
CA LYS A 58 2.10 -12.37 11.31
C LYS A 58 1.43 -13.31 10.33
N LEU A 59 1.88 -13.29 9.10
CA LEU A 59 1.43 -14.16 8.02
C LEU A 59 2.64 -14.93 7.53
N GLN A 60 2.43 -16.11 6.97
CA GLN A 60 3.54 -16.94 6.48
C GLN A 60 3.69 -16.82 4.98
N GLY A 61 4.94 -16.69 4.53
CA GLY A 61 5.28 -16.73 3.13
C GLY A 61 5.21 -15.38 2.44
N HIS A 62 4.56 -15.36 1.30
CA HIS A 62 4.33 -14.14 0.53
C HIS A 62 2.90 -13.66 0.74
N TYR A 63 2.66 -12.39 0.40
CA TYR A 63 1.37 -11.75 0.62
C TYR A 63 0.80 -11.26 -0.70
N ASP A 64 -0.37 -11.79 -1.07
CA ASP A 64 -1.12 -11.29 -2.21
C ASP A 64 -1.84 -10.01 -1.79
N ILE A 65 -1.55 -8.93 -2.50
CA ILE A 65 -2.06 -7.60 -2.19
C ILE A 65 -3.00 -7.15 -3.30
N GLU A 66 -4.19 -6.75 -2.91
CA GLU A 66 -5.14 -6.07 -3.79
C GLU A 66 -5.48 -4.73 -3.14
N LEU A 67 -5.02 -3.65 -3.77
CA LEU A 67 -5.12 -2.31 -3.22
C LEU A 67 -6.04 -1.47 -4.08
N TYR A 68 -6.95 -0.75 -3.44
CA TYR A 68 -7.83 0.21 -4.09
C TYR A 68 -7.57 1.59 -3.53
N TYR A 69 -7.43 2.56 -4.43
CA TYR A 69 -7.30 3.96 -4.05
C TYR A 69 -8.49 4.75 -4.60
N ASP A 70 -9.11 5.55 -3.75
CA ASP A 70 -10.17 6.47 -4.13
C ASP A 70 -10.27 7.59 -3.09
N HIS A 71 -10.20 8.83 -3.55
CA HIS A 71 -10.44 10.04 -2.74
C HIS A 71 -9.72 10.02 -1.39
N HIS A 72 -8.38 9.88 -1.42
CA HIS A 72 -7.51 9.91 -0.22
C HIS A 72 -7.67 8.71 0.70
N VAL A 73 -8.26 7.62 0.23
CA VAL A 73 -8.39 6.40 1.00
C VAL A 73 -7.74 5.25 0.25
N PHE A 74 -6.85 4.52 0.94
CA PHE A 74 -6.34 3.24 0.48
C PHE A 74 -7.07 2.12 1.22
N GLU A 75 -7.63 1.19 0.47
CA GLU A 75 -8.16 -0.07 1.01
C GLU A 75 -7.28 -1.20 0.50
N ILE A 76 -6.79 -2.03 1.41
CA ILE A 76 -5.84 -3.08 1.08
C ILE A 76 -6.39 -4.41 1.56
N TYR A 77 -6.56 -5.33 0.61
CA TYR A 77 -7.03 -6.69 0.86
C TYR A 77 -5.83 -7.62 0.75
N ILE A 78 -5.60 -8.41 1.78
CA ILE A 78 -4.44 -9.30 1.88
C ILE A 78 -4.91 -10.74 1.77
N ASN A 79 -4.26 -11.53 0.92
CA ASN A 79 -4.52 -12.95 0.74
C ASN A 79 -6.00 -13.26 0.47
N GLY A 80 -6.56 -12.54 -0.52
CA GLY A 80 -7.96 -12.77 -0.92
C GLY A 80 -8.99 -12.25 0.05
N GLY A 81 -8.62 -11.31 0.92
CA GLY A 81 -9.53 -10.71 1.89
C GLY A 81 -9.45 -11.32 3.28
N GLU A 82 -8.45 -12.16 3.53
CA GLU A 82 -8.20 -12.70 4.89
C GLU A 82 -8.00 -11.56 5.89
N TYR A 83 -7.30 -10.49 5.47
CA TYR A 83 -7.19 -9.26 6.23
C TYR A 83 -7.51 -8.07 5.33
N VAL A 84 -8.18 -7.09 5.90
CA VAL A 84 -8.51 -5.84 5.21
C VAL A 84 -8.00 -4.70 6.07
N MET A 85 -7.24 -3.78 5.44
CA MET A 85 -6.69 -2.61 6.10
C MET A 85 -7.08 -1.37 5.31
N SER A 86 -7.50 -0.32 6.01
CA SER A 86 -7.89 0.94 5.38
C SER A 86 -7.09 2.08 6.00
N GLN A 87 -6.62 3.00 5.16
CA GLN A 87 -5.86 4.16 5.60
C GLN A 87 -6.29 5.40 4.84
N VAL A 88 -6.51 6.48 5.58
CA VAL A 88 -6.76 7.80 5.00
C VAL A 88 -5.42 8.51 4.86
N VAL A 89 -5.15 9.07 3.69
CA VAL A 89 -3.89 9.75 3.39
C VAL A 89 -4.17 11.16 2.88
N TYR A 90 -3.17 12.06 3.07
CA TYR A 90 -3.26 13.46 2.67
C TYR A 90 -1.98 13.86 1.97
N ASP A 91 -2.07 14.79 1.05
CA ASP A 91 -0.90 15.39 0.38
C ASP A 91 0.03 14.36 -0.28
N LEU A 92 -0.55 13.40 -0.99
CA LEU A 92 0.23 12.46 -1.78
C LEU A 92 1.07 13.22 -2.80
N ASN A 93 2.35 12.87 -2.88
CA ASN A 93 3.22 13.42 -3.93
C ASN A 93 3.08 12.60 -5.22
N ASP A 94 3.76 13.01 -6.28
CA ASP A 94 3.65 12.35 -7.59
C ASP A 94 4.61 11.17 -7.74
N GLN A 95 5.38 10.84 -6.71
CA GLN A 95 6.36 9.77 -6.81
C GLN A 95 5.73 8.42 -6.54
N VAL A 96 6.06 7.47 -7.41
CA VAL A 96 5.68 6.07 -7.24
C VAL A 96 6.96 5.25 -7.34
N ILE A 97 7.32 4.56 -6.27
CA ILE A 97 8.50 3.71 -6.22
C ILE A 97 8.04 2.29 -5.91
N ILE A 98 8.32 1.39 -6.84
CA ILE A 98 7.93 -0.01 -6.69
C ILE A 98 9.20 -0.85 -6.75
N GLN A 99 9.49 -1.55 -5.66
CA GLN A 99 10.61 -2.49 -5.58
C GLN A 99 10.03 -3.89 -5.46
N ASN A 100 9.98 -4.59 -6.58
CA ASN A 100 9.47 -5.95 -6.62
C ASN A 100 10.13 -6.69 -7.77
N THR A 101 11.12 -7.51 -7.47
CA THR A 101 11.91 -8.22 -8.47
C THR A 101 11.35 -9.58 -8.85
N GLU A 102 10.50 -10.18 -8.03
CA GLU A 102 9.97 -11.52 -8.28
C GLU A 102 8.58 -11.53 -8.88
N TYR A 103 7.75 -10.54 -8.54
CA TYR A 103 6.33 -10.54 -8.90
C TYR A 103 5.98 -9.30 -9.72
N LYS A 104 5.06 -9.49 -10.66
CA LYS A 104 4.57 -8.39 -11.49
C LYS A 104 3.58 -7.53 -10.70
N VAL A 105 3.53 -6.27 -11.06
CA VAL A 105 2.58 -5.31 -10.52
C VAL A 105 1.56 -4.97 -11.61
N TYR A 106 0.29 -5.14 -11.30
CA TYR A 106 -0.80 -4.85 -12.22
C TYR A 106 -1.58 -3.65 -11.70
N VAL A 107 -1.78 -2.66 -12.54
CA VAL A 107 -2.51 -1.44 -12.20
C VAL A 107 -3.59 -1.22 -13.26
N ARG A 108 -4.79 -0.85 -12.81
CA ARG A 108 -5.86 -0.44 -13.73
C ARG A 108 -6.65 0.72 -13.14
N SER A 109 -7.15 1.58 -14.03
CA SER A 109 -8.08 2.64 -13.63
C SER A 109 -9.44 2.05 -13.28
N LEU A 110 -10.09 2.65 -12.34
CA LEU A 110 -11.45 2.25 -11.94
C LEU A 110 -12.49 3.19 -12.50
#